data_587175d1e803aa5f26a9ed702a65bd00
#
_entry.id   587175d1e803aa5f26a9ed702a65bd00
#
_cell.length_a   1.000
_cell.length_b   1.000
_cell.length_c   1.000
_cell.angle_alpha   90.00
_cell.angle_beta   90.00
_cell.angle_gamma   90.00
#
_symmetry.space_group_name_H-M   'P 1'
#
loop_
_entity.id
_entity.type
_entity.pdbx_description
1 polymer ?
#
loop_
_entity_poly.entity_id
_entity_poly.type
_entity_poly.pdbx_seq_one_letter_code
_entity_poly.pdbx_strand_id
1 'polypeptide(L)'
;MWPNARISIMGGEQAASVLATVRGNFKSKEDEEAFKNPIREQYERQGHPYYASARLWDDGVIDPADTRRLLGLALSASLNAPIEDTRFGVFRM
;
A
#
# COMPACT_ATOMS: atom_id res chain seq x y z
N MET A 1 2.46 -3.57 9.09
CA MET A 1 1.18 -2.85 8.80
C MET A 1 0.05 -3.36 9.65
N TRP A 2 -1.04 -2.61 9.81
CA TRP A 2 -2.28 -3.11 10.38
C TRP A 2 -3.10 -3.89 9.34
N PRO A 3 -3.98 -4.84 9.76
CA PRO A 3 -4.73 -5.67 8.82
C PRO A 3 -5.70 -4.90 7.91
N ASN A 4 -6.17 -3.73 8.35
CA ASN A 4 -7.07 -2.86 7.59
C ASN A 4 -6.35 -1.78 6.78
N ALA A 5 -5.01 -1.75 6.79
CA ALA A 5 -4.23 -0.83 5.97
C ALA A 5 -4.39 -1.15 4.47
N ARG A 6 -4.13 -0.16 3.65
CA ARG A 6 -3.98 -0.32 2.20
C ARG A 6 -2.73 0.42 1.76
N ILE A 7 -1.95 -0.20 0.90
CA ILE A 7 -0.74 0.38 0.33
C ILE A 7 -0.90 0.53 -1.18
N SER A 8 -0.86 1.76 -1.64
CA SER A 8 -0.92 2.11 -3.06
C SER A 8 -0.51 3.56 -3.26
N ILE A 9 -0.28 3.97 -4.51
CA ILE A 9 0.05 5.35 -4.87
C ILE A 9 -1.13 6.29 -4.57
N MET A 10 -2.36 5.80 -4.78
CA MET A 10 -3.61 6.55 -4.53
C MET A 10 -4.74 5.57 -4.24
N GLY A 11 -5.87 6.06 -3.74
CA GLY A 11 -7.05 5.21 -3.52
C GLY A 11 -7.59 4.62 -4.83
N GLY A 12 -8.09 3.38 -4.79
CA GLY A 12 -8.58 2.66 -5.97
C GLY A 12 -9.70 3.40 -6.72
N GLU A 13 -10.61 4.06 -6.00
CA GLU A 13 -11.66 4.88 -6.59
C GLU A 13 -11.10 6.10 -7.33
N GLN A 14 -10.11 6.75 -6.72
CA GLN A 14 -9.44 7.90 -7.34
C GLN A 14 -8.69 7.45 -8.61
N ALA A 15 -7.95 6.36 -8.55
CA ALA A 15 -7.25 5.81 -9.70
C ALA A 15 -8.21 5.45 -10.84
N ALA A 16 -9.32 4.77 -10.53
CA ALA A 16 -10.34 4.41 -11.51
C ALA A 16 -10.96 5.65 -12.17
N SER A 17 -11.24 6.70 -11.39
CA SER A 17 -11.82 7.94 -11.90
C SER A 17 -10.83 8.72 -12.78
N VAL A 18 -9.57 8.82 -12.39
CA VAL A 18 -8.52 9.47 -13.21
C VAL A 18 -8.33 8.74 -14.53
N LEU A 19 -8.21 7.40 -14.50
CA LEU A 19 -8.05 6.61 -15.71
C LEU A 19 -9.27 6.69 -16.63
N ALA A 20 -10.49 6.71 -16.06
CA ALA A 20 -11.70 6.92 -16.84
C ALA A 20 -11.72 8.31 -17.51
N THR A 21 -11.30 9.35 -16.80
CA THR A 21 -11.18 10.70 -17.37
C THR A 21 -10.16 10.76 -18.51
N VAL A 22 -9.00 10.12 -18.34
CA VAL A 22 -7.97 10.07 -19.38
C VAL A 22 -8.45 9.28 -20.60
N ARG A 23 -9.14 8.17 -20.40
CA ARG A 23 -9.68 7.38 -21.50
C ARG A 23 -10.76 8.15 -22.27
N GLY A 24 -11.69 8.79 -21.54
CA GLY A 24 -12.83 9.52 -22.13
C GLY A 24 -13.74 8.65 -23.01
N ASN A 25 -14.70 9.30 -23.67
CA ASN A 25 -15.54 8.71 -24.73
C ASN A 25 -16.33 7.44 -24.31
N PHE A 26 -16.87 7.42 -23.10
CA PHE A 26 -17.80 6.36 -22.68
C PHE A 26 -19.19 6.59 -23.31
N LYS A 27 -19.83 5.52 -23.76
CA LYS A 27 -21.14 5.56 -24.39
C LYS A 27 -22.27 5.74 -23.37
N SER A 28 -22.07 5.25 -22.16
CA SER A 28 -23.03 5.34 -21.05
C SER A 28 -22.30 5.31 -19.71
N LYS A 29 -23.03 5.56 -18.62
CA LYS A 29 -22.51 5.42 -17.26
C LYS A 29 -22.16 3.96 -16.92
N GLU A 30 -22.92 3.02 -17.45
CA GLU A 30 -22.69 1.58 -17.29
C GLU A 30 -21.36 1.15 -17.93
N ASP A 31 -21.04 1.70 -19.11
CA ASP A 31 -19.77 1.45 -19.79
C ASP A 31 -18.58 2.04 -19.01
N GLU A 32 -18.75 3.22 -18.42
CA GLU A 32 -17.75 3.82 -17.54
C GLU A 32 -17.53 2.99 -16.27
N GLU A 33 -18.60 2.53 -15.61
CA GLU A 33 -18.48 1.70 -14.41
C GLU A 33 -17.87 0.33 -14.72
N ALA A 34 -18.23 -0.28 -15.85
CA ALA A 34 -17.63 -1.53 -16.31
C ALA A 34 -16.11 -1.38 -16.53
N PHE A 35 -15.65 -0.19 -16.95
CA PHE A 35 -14.24 0.11 -17.07
C PHE A 35 -13.56 0.33 -15.70
N LYS A 36 -14.24 0.99 -14.75
CA LYS A 36 -13.70 1.32 -13.43
C LYS A 36 -13.58 0.10 -12.52
N ASN A 37 -14.51 -0.84 -12.59
CA ASN A 37 -14.59 -1.98 -11.67
C ASN A 37 -13.33 -2.85 -11.64
N PRO A 38 -12.74 -3.29 -12.76
CA PRO A 38 -11.50 -4.07 -12.75
C PRO A 38 -10.34 -3.32 -12.10
N ILE A 39 -10.30 -2.00 -12.25
CA ILE A 39 -9.26 -1.15 -11.65
C ILE A 39 -9.42 -1.12 -10.12
N ARG A 40 -10.64 -0.90 -9.62
CA ARG A 40 -10.95 -0.95 -8.18
C ARG A 40 -10.59 -2.30 -7.58
N GLU A 41 -10.97 -3.39 -8.21
CA GLU A 41 -10.66 -4.76 -7.77
C GLU A 41 -9.14 -5.01 -7.74
N GLN A 42 -8.41 -4.53 -8.74
CA GLN A 42 -6.96 -4.64 -8.76
C GLN A 42 -6.32 -3.89 -7.60
N TYR A 43 -6.75 -2.65 -7.33
CA TYR A 43 -6.25 -1.84 -6.22
C TYR A 43 -6.58 -2.47 -4.87
N GLU A 44 -7.80 -2.99 -4.69
CA GLU A 44 -8.19 -3.66 -3.45
C GLU A 44 -7.35 -4.93 -3.21
N ARG A 45 -7.15 -5.75 -4.22
CA ARG A 45 -6.33 -6.96 -4.14
C ARG A 45 -4.85 -6.65 -3.89
N GLN A 46 -4.28 -5.74 -4.67
CA GLN A 46 -2.85 -5.43 -4.60
C GLN A 46 -2.48 -4.49 -3.44
N GLY A 47 -3.42 -3.68 -2.98
CA GLY A 47 -3.25 -2.83 -1.82
C GLY A 47 -3.38 -3.55 -0.48
N HIS A 48 -3.82 -4.81 -0.48
CA HIS A 48 -4.02 -5.58 0.74
C HIS A 48 -2.70 -5.84 1.48
N PRO A 49 -2.66 -5.76 2.84
CA PRO A 49 -1.44 -5.97 3.61
C PRO A 49 -0.73 -7.28 3.32
N TYR A 50 -1.47 -8.37 3.18
CA TYR A 50 -0.87 -9.68 2.88
C TYR A 50 -0.24 -9.75 1.50
N TYR A 51 -0.78 -9.01 0.53
CA TYR A 51 -0.16 -8.88 -0.78
C TYR A 51 1.21 -8.19 -0.70
N ALA A 52 1.29 -7.12 0.09
CA ALA A 52 2.52 -6.38 0.34
C ALA A 52 3.55 -7.22 1.12
N SER A 53 3.12 -7.88 2.21
CA SER A 53 3.98 -8.73 3.04
C SER A 53 4.52 -9.92 2.27
N ALA A 54 3.72 -10.55 1.40
CA ALA A 54 4.18 -11.65 0.54
C ALA A 54 5.28 -11.22 -0.45
N ARG A 55 5.41 -9.93 -0.72
CA ARG A 55 6.44 -9.33 -1.60
C ARG A 55 7.55 -8.63 -0.83
N LEU A 56 7.58 -8.77 0.48
CA LEU A 56 8.54 -8.13 1.35
C LEU A 56 8.57 -6.60 1.24
N TRP A 57 7.43 -5.98 0.94
CA TRP A 57 7.29 -4.53 0.91
C TRP A 57 7.20 -3.92 2.31
N ASP A 58 6.84 -4.75 3.28
CA ASP A 58 6.86 -4.44 4.70
C ASP A 58 7.51 -5.59 5.50
N ASP A 59 7.60 -5.41 6.81
CA ASP A 59 8.17 -6.40 7.71
C ASP A 59 7.10 -7.31 8.34
N GLY A 60 5.83 -7.09 8.02
CA GLY A 60 4.72 -7.94 8.43
C GLY A 60 3.46 -7.20 8.82
N VAL A 61 2.42 -7.99 9.14
CA VAL A 61 1.12 -7.51 9.61
C VAL A 61 1.02 -7.75 11.11
N ILE A 62 0.57 -6.73 11.84
CA ILE A 62 0.52 -6.72 13.31
C ILE A 62 -0.89 -6.44 13.80
N ASP A 63 -1.23 -6.93 14.99
CA ASP A 63 -2.39 -6.44 15.72
C ASP A 63 -2.16 -4.96 16.12
N PRO A 64 -3.11 -4.06 15.87
CA PRO A 64 -3.01 -2.66 16.31
C PRO A 64 -2.70 -2.50 17.80
N ALA A 65 -3.17 -3.40 18.66
CA ALA A 65 -2.88 -3.42 20.10
C ALA A 65 -1.39 -3.60 20.40
N ASP A 66 -0.65 -4.30 19.54
CA ASP A 66 0.78 -4.56 19.69
C ASP A 66 1.69 -3.44 19.15
N THR A 67 1.13 -2.40 18.55
CA THR A 67 1.91 -1.35 17.87
C THR A 67 3.00 -0.76 18.75
N ARG A 68 2.66 -0.37 19.99
CA ARG A 68 3.63 0.21 20.93
C ARG A 68 4.76 -0.76 21.25
N ARG A 69 4.43 -2.01 21.52
CA ARG A 69 5.39 -3.06 21.87
C ARG A 69 6.36 -3.30 20.71
N LEU A 70 5.85 -3.45 19.50
CA LEU A 70 6.66 -3.75 18.32
C LEU A 70 7.54 -2.56 17.90
N LEU A 71 7.02 -1.33 17.98
CA LEU A 71 7.83 -0.13 17.76
C LEU A 71 8.95 -0.01 18.82
N GLY A 72 8.65 -0.28 20.07
CA GLY A 72 9.66 -0.27 21.14
C GLY A 72 10.76 -1.30 20.91
N LEU A 73 10.39 -2.51 20.50
CA LEU A 73 11.36 -3.57 20.16
C LEU A 73 12.22 -3.19 18.93
N ALA A 74 11.59 -2.65 17.88
CA ALA A 74 12.30 -2.23 16.68
C ALA A 74 13.30 -1.10 16.96
N LEU A 75 12.90 -0.11 17.75
CA LEU A 75 13.77 0.96 18.20
C LEU A 75 14.92 0.44 19.07
N SER A 76 14.62 -0.44 20.02
CA SER A 76 15.65 -1.08 20.85
C SER A 76 16.65 -1.86 20.01
N ALA A 77 16.18 -2.60 19.01
CA ALA A 77 17.05 -3.33 18.09
C ALA A 77 17.94 -2.38 17.26
N SER A 78 17.38 -1.28 16.77
CA SER A 78 18.11 -0.30 15.96
C SER A 78 19.22 0.41 16.75
N LEU A 79 19.07 0.54 18.07
CA LEU A 79 20.05 1.19 18.95
C LEU A 79 21.18 0.25 19.40
N ASN A 80 21.17 -1.02 19.01
CA ASN A 80 22.26 -1.97 19.34
C ASN A 80 23.54 -1.70 18.55
N ALA A 81 23.48 -0.95 17.48
CA ALA A 81 24.65 -0.52 16.72
C ALA A 81 24.77 1.02 16.73
N PRO A 82 25.99 1.58 16.56
CA PRO A 82 26.14 3.00 16.36
C PRO A 82 25.33 3.48 15.15
N ILE A 83 24.74 4.67 15.27
CA ILE A 83 24.05 5.31 14.15
C ILE A 83 25.12 5.86 13.21
N GLU A 84 25.20 5.28 12.02
CA GLU A 84 26.12 5.72 10.99
C GLU A 84 25.62 7.02 10.31
N ASP A 85 26.54 7.72 9.64
CA ASP A 85 26.20 8.84 8.79
C ASP A 85 25.17 8.45 7.72
N THR A 86 24.20 9.31 7.49
CA THR A 86 23.12 9.05 6.53
C THR A 86 23.65 8.81 5.13
N ARG A 87 23.36 7.63 4.58
CA ARG A 87 23.63 7.28 3.19
C ARG A 87 22.31 6.87 2.55
N PHE A 88 21.99 7.48 1.41
CA PHE A 88 20.79 7.10 0.66
C PHE A 88 21.05 5.80 -0.08
N GLY A 89 20.19 4.82 0.19
CA GLY A 89 20.25 3.50 -0.45
C GLY A 89 19.23 3.35 -1.59
N VAL A 90 19.26 2.19 -2.23
CA VAL A 90 18.21 1.78 -3.16
C VAL A 90 17.05 1.26 -2.35
N PHE A 91 15.85 1.80 -2.60
CA PHE A 91 14.64 1.35 -1.92
C PHE A 91 14.24 -0.06 -2.37
N ARG A 92 13.61 -0.78 -1.46
CA ARG A 92 12.99 -2.07 -1.74
C ARG A 92 11.80 -1.85 -2.71
N MET A 93 11.81 -2.52 -3.85
CA MET A 93 10.74 -2.48 -4.85
C MET A 93 10.20 -3.88 -5.15
#